data_de3541ce80d99999df2a2fc6a2b85f8e
#
_entry.id   de3541ce80d99999df2a2fc6a2b85f8e
#
_cell.length_a   1.000
_cell.length_b   1.000
_cell.length_c   1.000
_cell.angle_alpha   90.00
_cell.angle_beta   90.00
_cell.angle_gamma   90.00
#
_symmetry.space_group_name_H-M   'P 1'
#
loop_
_entity.id
_entity.type
_entity.pdbx_description
1 polymer ?
#
loop_
_entity_poly.entity_id
_entity_poly.type
_entity_poly.pdbx_seq_one_letter_code
_entity_poly.pdbx_strand_id
1 'polypeptide(L)'
;MNLKKNIFNAITIILLAALIAGAVLLNNRIKKLETQMSYTSDNTSVILSDVQTMQDDIKSTLEEEASLITDWDISLKSADFTDKTYTVSVSVVPKEYTEDTKTSVFFGTNEIPLELNGIKYTGEATLPLSEDYAGNVTFLFVDGNKRSTEVLDEFK
;
A
#
# COMPACT_ATOMS: atom_id res chain seq x y z
N MET A 1 -21.22 83.00 8.24
CA MET A 1 -20.93 82.01 7.21
C MET A 1 -20.08 80.82 7.69
N ASN A 2 -19.63 80.81 8.97
CA ASN A 2 -18.73 79.77 9.49
C ASN A 2 -19.42 78.54 10.13
N LEU A 3 -20.66 78.68 10.60
CA LEU A 3 -21.33 77.59 11.33
C LEU A 3 -21.68 76.43 10.43
N LYS A 4 -22.16 76.62 9.20
CA LYS A 4 -22.49 75.55 8.25
C LYS A 4 -21.20 74.75 7.83
N LYS A 5 -20.06 75.43 7.68
CA LYS A 5 -18.78 74.81 7.32
C LYS A 5 -18.26 73.90 8.44
N ASN A 6 -18.42 74.35 9.70
CA ASN A 6 -17.99 73.58 10.87
C ASN A 6 -18.85 72.32 11.08
N ILE A 7 -20.17 72.41 10.86
CA ILE A 7 -21.08 71.27 10.93
C ILE A 7 -20.76 70.25 9.83
N PHE A 8 -20.52 70.72 8.60
CA PHE A 8 -20.11 69.85 7.50
C PHE A 8 -18.79 69.11 7.79
N ASN A 9 -17.79 69.81 8.30
CA ASN A 9 -16.53 69.20 8.67
C ASN A 9 -16.69 68.16 9.80
N ALA A 10 -17.53 68.47 10.82
CA ALA A 10 -17.79 67.50 11.90
C ALA A 10 -18.47 66.23 11.40
N ILE A 11 -19.46 66.32 10.51
CA ILE A 11 -20.14 65.17 9.90
C ILE A 11 -19.14 64.36 9.08
N THR A 12 -18.26 64.99 8.32
CA THR A 12 -17.25 64.30 7.49
C THR A 12 -16.24 63.51 8.36
N ILE A 13 -15.82 64.08 9.48
CA ILE A 13 -14.93 63.43 10.44
C ILE A 13 -15.59 62.19 11.07
N ILE A 14 -16.85 62.31 11.48
CA ILE A 14 -17.61 61.18 12.04
C ILE A 14 -17.77 60.07 11.03
N LEU A 15 -18.10 60.38 9.77
CA LEU A 15 -18.24 59.43 8.71
C LEU A 15 -16.92 58.71 8.42
N LEU A 16 -15.81 59.45 8.39
CA LEU A 16 -14.47 58.89 8.19
C LEU A 16 -14.09 57.95 9.33
N ALA A 17 -14.36 58.34 10.57
CA ALA A 17 -14.10 57.50 11.75
C ALA A 17 -14.92 56.20 11.72
N ALA A 18 -16.20 56.27 11.31
CA ALA A 18 -17.06 55.10 11.13
C ALA A 18 -16.54 54.16 10.05
N LEU A 19 -16.07 54.69 8.93
CA LEU A 19 -15.46 53.90 7.88
C LEU A 19 -14.17 53.19 8.34
N ILE A 20 -13.32 53.87 9.07
CA ILE A 20 -12.11 53.30 9.61
C ILE A 20 -12.44 52.16 10.60
N ALA A 21 -13.36 52.40 11.52
CA ALA A 21 -13.82 51.40 12.49
C ALA A 21 -14.41 50.16 11.76
N GLY A 22 -15.23 50.39 10.74
CA GLY A 22 -15.76 49.31 9.87
C GLY A 22 -14.67 48.51 9.17
N ALA A 23 -13.68 49.18 8.61
CA ALA A 23 -12.55 48.54 7.96
C ALA A 23 -11.70 47.65 8.94
N VAL A 24 -11.48 48.13 10.15
CA VAL A 24 -10.78 47.35 11.20
C VAL A 24 -11.59 46.11 11.60
N LEU A 25 -12.89 46.26 11.78
CA LEU A 25 -13.76 45.11 12.11
C LEU A 25 -13.79 44.07 11.00
N LEU A 26 -13.86 44.49 9.76
CA LEU A 26 -13.82 43.60 8.58
C LEU A 26 -12.45 42.89 8.52
N ASN A 27 -11.35 43.60 8.67
CA ASN A 27 -10.04 43.03 8.63
C ASN A 27 -9.84 41.96 9.75
N ASN A 28 -10.35 42.22 10.94
CA ASN A 28 -10.29 41.22 12.03
C ASN A 28 -11.15 39.97 11.74
N ARG A 29 -12.30 40.16 11.08
CA ARG A 29 -13.11 39.00 10.63
C ARG A 29 -12.42 38.19 9.55
N ILE A 30 -11.80 38.85 8.58
CA ILE A 30 -11.03 38.20 7.52
C ILE A 30 -9.90 37.36 8.13
N LYS A 31 -9.09 37.92 9.02
CA LYS A 31 -8.03 37.18 9.72
C LYS A 31 -8.54 35.96 10.47
N LYS A 32 -9.68 36.08 11.15
CA LYS A 32 -10.31 34.96 11.84
C LYS A 32 -10.76 33.85 10.87
N LEU A 33 -11.32 34.21 9.73
CA LEU A 33 -11.72 33.27 8.68
C LEU A 33 -10.51 32.60 8.04
N GLU A 34 -9.44 33.34 7.76
CA GLU A 34 -8.18 32.79 7.26
C GLU A 34 -7.59 31.76 8.21
N THR A 35 -7.57 32.06 9.52
CA THR A 35 -7.10 31.12 10.55
C THR A 35 -7.98 29.86 10.60
N GLN A 36 -9.30 30.00 10.55
CA GLN A 36 -10.22 28.86 10.55
C GLN A 36 -10.07 28.02 9.27
N MET A 37 -9.85 28.64 8.13
CA MET A 37 -9.64 27.96 6.86
C MET A 37 -8.31 27.19 6.85
N SER A 38 -7.25 27.75 7.44
CA SER A 38 -5.98 27.05 7.62
C SER A 38 -6.16 25.80 8.50
N TYR A 39 -6.79 25.92 9.67
CA TYR A 39 -7.09 24.78 10.53
C TYR A 39 -7.92 23.70 9.84
N THR A 40 -8.91 24.10 9.02
CA THR A 40 -9.72 23.13 8.29
C THR A 40 -8.90 22.43 7.20
N SER A 41 -8.05 23.16 6.49
CA SER A 41 -7.16 22.60 5.48
C SER A 41 -6.16 21.62 6.09
N ASP A 42 -5.54 21.99 7.21
CA ASP A 42 -4.57 21.13 7.88
C ASP A 42 -5.23 19.84 8.38
N ASN A 43 -6.41 19.94 9.00
CA ASN A 43 -7.17 18.76 9.43
C ASN A 43 -7.62 17.89 8.26
N THR A 44 -7.99 18.48 7.14
CA THR A 44 -8.39 17.72 5.94
C THR A 44 -7.21 16.94 5.36
N SER A 45 -6.01 17.53 5.35
CA SER A 45 -4.81 16.83 4.87
C SER A 45 -4.42 15.66 5.79
N VAL A 46 -4.55 15.81 7.11
CA VAL A 46 -4.33 14.72 8.07
C VAL A 46 -5.34 13.60 7.85
N ILE A 47 -6.64 13.92 7.76
CA ILE A 47 -7.68 12.91 7.51
C ILE A 47 -7.44 12.17 6.19
N LEU A 48 -7.03 12.88 5.13
CA LEU A 48 -6.72 12.25 3.85
C LEU A 48 -5.56 11.27 3.95
N SER A 49 -4.50 11.64 4.67
CA SER A 49 -3.35 10.78 4.95
C SER A 49 -3.76 9.55 5.75
N ASP A 50 -4.58 9.72 6.79
CA ASP A 50 -5.07 8.61 7.62
C ASP A 50 -5.94 7.64 6.80
N VAL A 51 -6.81 8.17 5.93
CA VAL A 51 -7.64 7.34 5.03
C VAL A 51 -6.77 6.56 4.03
N GLN A 52 -5.72 7.15 3.48
CA GLN A 52 -4.79 6.44 2.60
C GLN A 52 -4.07 5.31 3.33
N THR A 53 -3.55 5.59 4.53
CA THR A 53 -2.90 4.56 5.37
C THR A 53 -3.87 3.42 5.69
N MET A 54 -5.11 3.73 6.06
CA MET A 54 -6.14 2.71 6.31
C MET A 54 -6.46 1.89 5.06
N GLN A 55 -6.49 2.49 3.88
CA GLN A 55 -6.70 1.77 2.63
C GLN A 55 -5.55 0.79 2.33
N ASP A 56 -4.32 1.23 2.54
CA ASP A 56 -3.14 0.39 2.34
C ASP A 56 -3.11 -0.77 3.36
N ASP A 57 -3.43 -0.50 4.62
CA ASP A 57 -3.53 -1.52 5.67
C ASP A 57 -4.64 -2.55 5.38
N ILE A 58 -5.82 -2.09 4.96
CA ILE A 58 -6.94 -2.99 4.59
C ILE A 58 -6.54 -3.85 3.38
N LYS A 59 -5.92 -3.24 2.37
CA LYS A 59 -5.46 -3.98 1.18
C LYS A 59 -4.44 -5.05 1.56
N SER A 60 -3.42 -4.69 2.35
CA SER A 60 -2.40 -5.61 2.83
C SER A 60 -3.02 -6.77 3.65
N THR A 61 -3.96 -6.45 4.54
CA THR A 61 -4.64 -7.48 5.34
C THR A 61 -5.48 -8.41 4.47
N LEU A 62 -6.19 -7.88 3.47
CA LEU A 62 -6.97 -8.70 2.54
C LEU A 62 -6.09 -9.59 1.67
N GLU A 63 -4.96 -9.10 1.20
CA GLU A 63 -3.98 -9.88 0.45
C GLU A 63 -3.38 -10.99 1.32
N GLU A 64 -3.03 -10.68 2.57
CA GLU A 64 -2.55 -11.68 3.52
C GLU A 64 -3.62 -12.73 3.84
N GLU A 65 -4.87 -12.34 4.09
CA GLU A 65 -5.96 -13.28 4.34
C GLU A 65 -6.32 -14.14 3.14
N ALA A 66 -6.22 -13.60 1.92
CA ALA A 66 -6.50 -14.31 0.68
C ALA A 66 -5.38 -15.28 0.28
N SER A 67 -4.15 -15.06 0.74
CA SER A 67 -3.03 -15.95 0.46
C SER A 67 -3.29 -17.35 1.03
N LEU A 68 -2.92 -18.36 0.28
CA LEU A 68 -2.97 -19.79 0.68
C LEU A 68 -1.72 -20.22 1.44
N ILE A 69 -0.73 -19.37 1.52
CA ILE A 69 0.61 -19.64 2.04
C ILE A 69 0.85 -18.81 3.29
N THR A 70 1.45 -19.43 4.32
CA THR A 70 1.91 -18.73 5.52
C THR A 70 3.36 -18.25 5.38
N ASP A 71 4.20 -19.06 4.73
CA ASP A 71 5.63 -18.78 4.58
C ASP A 71 6.18 -19.50 3.34
N TRP A 72 7.15 -18.91 2.68
CA TRP A 72 7.83 -19.53 1.56
C TRP A 72 9.26 -18.99 1.43
N ASP A 73 10.13 -19.83 0.87
CA ASP A 73 11.52 -19.47 0.55
C ASP A 73 11.94 -20.12 -0.76
N ILE A 74 12.61 -19.36 -1.60
CA ILE A 74 13.25 -19.84 -2.82
C ILE A 74 14.68 -19.30 -2.80
N SER A 75 15.64 -20.18 -2.63
CA SER A 75 17.04 -19.82 -2.49
C SER A 75 17.93 -20.54 -3.52
N LEU A 76 18.92 -19.82 -4.04
CA LEU A 76 19.90 -20.38 -4.96
C LEU A 76 20.80 -21.37 -4.20
N LYS A 77 20.83 -22.64 -4.63
CA LYS A 77 21.68 -23.68 -4.07
C LYS A 77 23.01 -23.79 -4.79
N SER A 78 22.99 -23.81 -6.12
CA SER A 78 24.18 -23.93 -6.96
C SER A 78 23.93 -23.38 -8.35
N ALA A 79 25.01 -23.05 -9.08
CA ALA A 79 24.96 -22.71 -10.49
C ALA A 79 26.06 -23.49 -11.23
N ASP A 80 25.69 -24.11 -12.35
CA ASP A 80 26.60 -24.77 -13.26
C ASP A 80 26.67 -23.99 -14.58
N PHE A 81 27.79 -23.33 -14.79
CA PHE A 81 28.01 -22.52 -15.99
C PHE A 81 28.39 -23.37 -17.21
N THR A 82 28.81 -24.64 -16.99
CA THR A 82 29.12 -25.57 -18.08
C THR A 82 27.85 -26.06 -18.74
N ASP A 83 26.91 -26.51 -17.90
CA ASP A 83 25.59 -26.99 -18.36
C ASP A 83 24.58 -25.86 -18.51
N LYS A 84 24.98 -24.62 -18.18
CA LYS A 84 24.13 -23.42 -18.21
C LYS A 84 22.84 -23.59 -17.42
N THR A 85 22.94 -24.18 -16.24
CA THR A 85 21.83 -24.39 -15.32
C THR A 85 22.11 -23.83 -13.94
N TYR A 86 21.05 -23.63 -13.18
CA TYR A 86 21.15 -23.35 -11.76
C TYR A 86 20.12 -24.17 -10.98
N THR A 87 20.44 -24.48 -9.75
CA THR A 87 19.54 -25.22 -8.86
C THR A 87 19.07 -24.32 -7.74
N VAL A 88 17.78 -24.27 -7.55
CA VAL A 88 17.13 -23.57 -6.44
C VAL A 88 16.54 -24.57 -5.45
N SER A 89 16.62 -24.25 -4.17
CA SER A 89 15.86 -24.91 -3.13
C SER A 89 14.55 -24.14 -2.91
N VAL A 90 13.46 -24.86 -2.83
CA VAL A 90 12.13 -24.29 -2.64
C VAL A 90 11.53 -24.84 -1.36
N SER A 91 10.96 -23.99 -0.54
CA SER A 91 10.14 -24.38 0.60
C SER A 91 8.86 -23.58 0.68
N VAL A 92 7.76 -24.20 1.10
CA VAL A 92 6.48 -23.53 1.30
C VAL A 92 5.71 -24.12 2.47
N VAL A 93 5.05 -23.26 3.23
CA VAL A 93 4.15 -23.62 4.33
C VAL A 93 2.74 -23.17 3.94
N PRO A 94 1.84 -24.06 3.53
CA PRO A 94 0.46 -23.69 3.28
C PRO A 94 -0.28 -23.38 4.58
N LYS A 95 -1.29 -22.52 4.53
CA LYS A 95 -2.16 -22.22 5.68
C LYS A 95 -3.02 -23.40 6.08
N GLU A 96 -3.48 -24.15 5.09
CA GLU A 96 -4.30 -25.33 5.28
C GLU A 96 -3.74 -26.50 4.47
N TYR A 97 -3.57 -27.65 5.08
CA TYR A 97 -3.17 -28.88 4.41
C TYR A 97 -3.61 -30.11 5.22
N THR A 98 -3.75 -31.23 4.54
CA THR A 98 -3.98 -32.55 5.11
C THR A 98 -2.79 -33.47 4.83
N GLU A 99 -2.76 -34.67 5.39
CA GLU A 99 -1.71 -35.66 5.08
C GLU A 99 -1.73 -36.09 3.61
N ASP A 100 -2.88 -35.96 2.94
CA ASP A 100 -3.05 -36.32 1.53
C ASP A 100 -2.78 -35.16 0.57
N THR A 101 -2.50 -33.97 1.08
CA THR A 101 -2.22 -32.79 0.25
C THR A 101 -0.92 -32.99 -0.52
N LYS A 102 -0.96 -32.87 -1.85
CA LYS A 102 0.20 -32.84 -2.74
C LYS A 102 0.47 -31.43 -3.15
N THR A 103 1.75 -31.06 -3.10
CA THR A 103 2.16 -29.71 -3.46
C THR A 103 3.20 -29.78 -4.57
N SER A 104 3.03 -28.90 -5.55
CA SER A 104 3.98 -28.69 -6.65
C SER A 104 4.28 -27.20 -6.79
N VAL A 105 5.47 -26.86 -7.28
CA VAL A 105 5.82 -25.50 -7.71
C VAL A 105 6.05 -25.50 -9.21
N PHE A 106 5.54 -24.45 -9.85
CA PHE A 106 5.74 -24.20 -11.28
C PHE A 106 6.70 -23.04 -11.46
N PHE A 107 7.76 -23.25 -12.21
CA PHE A 107 8.61 -22.21 -12.78
C PHE A 107 8.26 -22.08 -14.27
N GLY A 108 7.39 -21.11 -14.59
CA GLY A 108 6.79 -21.05 -15.91
C GLY A 108 5.93 -22.30 -16.18
N THR A 109 6.37 -23.15 -17.12
CA THR A 109 5.70 -24.42 -17.47
C THR A 109 6.30 -25.66 -16.79
N ASN A 110 7.41 -25.51 -16.06
CA ASN A 110 8.11 -26.63 -15.42
C ASN A 110 7.49 -26.93 -14.06
N GLU A 111 6.83 -28.07 -13.92
CA GLU A 111 6.26 -28.54 -12.66
C GLU A 111 7.29 -29.34 -11.86
N ILE A 112 7.45 -28.98 -10.59
CA ILE A 112 8.36 -29.65 -9.67
C ILE A 112 7.55 -30.05 -8.44
N PRO A 113 7.43 -31.37 -8.16
CA PRO A 113 6.75 -31.84 -6.96
C PRO A 113 7.59 -31.51 -5.71
N LEU A 114 6.88 -31.12 -4.65
CA LEU A 114 7.48 -30.87 -3.35
C LEU A 114 7.09 -31.98 -2.36
N GLU A 115 8.02 -32.35 -1.49
CA GLU A 115 7.80 -33.37 -0.47
C GLU A 115 7.54 -32.73 0.88
N LEU A 116 6.59 -33.28 1.64
CA LEU A 116 6.28 -32.81 2.98
C LEU A 116 7.40 -33.20 3.96
N ASN A 117 8.00 -32.19 4.56
CA ASN A 117 9.02 -32.33 5.60
C ASN A 117 8.57 -31.55 6.86
N GLY A 118 7.95 -32.23 7.79
CA GLY A 118 7.34 -31.64 8.96
C GLY A 118 6.09 -30.83 8.57
N ILE A 119 6.17 -29.51 8.67
CA ILE A 119 5.08 -28.57 8.29
C ILE A 119 5.33 -27.88 6.97
N LYS A 120 6.51 -28.09 6.35
CA LYS A 120 6.94 -27.44 5.11
C LYS A 120 6.96 -28.45 3.97
N TYR A 121 6.53 -28.03 2.81
CA TYR A 121 6.80 -28.73 1.57
C TYR A 121 8.11 -28.22 0.99
N THR A 122 9.03 -29.13 0.66
CA THR A 122 10.37 -28.78 0.19
C THR A 122 10.73 -29.54 -1.09
N GLY A 123 11.55 -28.93 -1.94
CA GLY A 123 12.05 -29.55 -3.14
C GLY A 123 13.19 -28.76 -3.77
N GLU A 124 13.75 -29.31 -4.84
CA GLU A 124 14.83 -28.69 -5.60
C GLU A 124 14.45 -28.64 -7.07
N ALA A 125 14.70 -27.51 -7.70
CA ALA A 125 14.49 -27.29 -9.11
C ALA A 125 15.81 -26.96 -9.80
N THR A 126 16.15 -27.70 -10.87
CA THR A 126 17.25 -27.33 -11.76
C THR A 126 16.67 -26.66 -13.01
N LEU A 127 17.05 -25.41 -13.21
CA LEU A 127 16.48 -24.51 -14.20
C LEU A 127 17.57 -24.00 -15.16
N PRO A 128 17.25 -23.74 -16.45
CA PRO A 128 18.21 -23.18 -17.37
C PRO A 128 18.52 -21.72 -17.04
N LEU A 129 19.80 -21.32 -17.17
CA LEU A 129 20.25 -19.94 -16.98
C LEU A 129 19.71 -18.95 -18.02
N SER A 130 19.15 -19.47 -19.12
CA SER A 130 18.63 -18.66 -20.24
C SER A 130 17.20 -18.14 -20.01
N GLU A 131 16.53 -18.61 -18.99
CA GLU A 131 15.14 -18.23 -18.70
C GLU A 131 15.05 -17.40 -17.43
N ASP A 132 14.24 -16.35 -17.50
CA ASP A 132 13.89 -15.51 -16.35
C ASP A 132 12.53 -15.96 -15.83
N TYR A 133 12.50 -16.45 -14.61
CA TYR A 133 11.28 -16.90 -13.94
C TYR A 133 10.73 -15.88 -12.93
N ALA A 134 11.33 -14.70 -12.85
CA ALA A 134 10.83 -13.64 -11.98
C ALA A 134 9.36 -13.32 -12.29
N GLY A 135 8.50 -13.43 -11.30
CA GLY A 135 7.06 -13.20 -11.44
C GLY A 135 6.25 -14.33 -12.08
N ASN A 136 6.86 -15.48 -12.37
CA ASN A 136 6.20 -16.65 -12.96
C ASN A 136 6.28 -17.91 -12.10
N VAL A 137 6.30 -17.76 -10.78
CA VAL A 137 6.29 -18.89 -9.86
C VAL A 137 4.90 -19.09 -9.29
N THR A 138 4.39 -20.31 -9.40
CA THR A 138 3.05 -20.67 -8.94
C THR A 138 3.13 -21.92 -8.09
N PHE A 139 2.58 -21.89 -6.88
CA PHE A 139 2.36 -23.08 -6.08
C PHE A 139 0.98 -23.67 -6.40
N LEU A 140 0.94 -25.00 -6.54
CA LEU A 140 -0.28 -25.77 -6.69
C LEU A 140 -0.44 -26.69 -5.48
N PHE A 141 -1.57 -26.62 -4.83
CA PHE A 141 -1.99 -27.51 -3.75
C PHE A 141 -3.15 -28.36 -4.22
N VAL A 142 -3.03 -29.68 -4.08
CA VAL A 142 -4.05 -30.66 -4.48
C VAL A 142 -4.42 -31.52 -3.26
N ASP A 143 -5.66 -31.39 -2.83
CA ASP A 143 -6.23 -32.16 -1.73
C ASP A 143 -7.47 -32.93 -2.25
N GLY A 144 -7.29 -34.20 -2.57
CA GLY A 144 -8.30 -34.99 -3.24
C GLY A 144 -8.72 -34.39 -4.59
N ASN A 145 -9.95 -33.91 -4.66
CA ASN A 145 -10.51 -33.25 -5.85
C ASN A 145 -10.37 -31.72 -5.83
N LYS A 146 -9.94 -31.14 -4.71
CA LYS A 146 -9.74 -29.67 -4.58
C LYS A 146 -8.37 -29.31 -5.11
N ARG A 147 -8.32 -28.31 -5.98
CA ARG A 147 -7.08 -27.71 -6.49
C ARG A 147 -7.09 -26.23 -6.14
N SER A 148 -6.00 -25.75 -5.60
CA SER A 148 -5.80 -24.35 -5.25
C SER A 148 -4.43 -23.91 -5.73
N THR A 149 -4.32 -22.69 -6.24
CA THR A 149 -3.06 -22.15 -6.75
C THR A 149 -2.78 -20.79 -6.11
N GLU A 150 -1.52 -20.55 -5.83
CA GLU A 150 -0.97 -19.28 -5.37
C GLU A 150 0.13 -18.84 -6.30
N VAL A 151 0.00 -17.62 -6.83
CA VAL A 151 1.02 -17.01 -7.72
C VAL A 151 1.86 -16.06 -6.89
N LEU A 152 3.17 -16.19 -6.98
CA LEU A 152 4.10 -15.25 -6.35
C LEU A 152 4.32 -14.07 -7.31
N ASP A 153 3.87 -12.88 -6.91
CA ASP A 153 4.00 -11.68 -7.73
C ASP A 153 5.39 -11.05 -7.68
N GLU A 154 6.19 -11.33 -6.64
CA GLU A 154 7.56 -10.83 -6.51
C GLU A 154 8.46 -11.80 -5.73
N PHE A 155 9.65 -12.07 -6.27
CA PHE A 155 10.78 -12.56 -5.48
C PHE A 155 11.36 -11.39 -4.69
N LYS A 156 11.31 -11.44 -3.38
CA LYS A 156 12.00 -10.48 -2.51
C LYS A 156 13.41 -10.93 -2.22
#